data_53c96341a11cc2de9064d4d4ad975726
#
_entry.id   53c96341a11cc2de9064d4d4ad975726
#
_cell.length_a   1.000
_cell.length_b   1.000
_cell.length_c   1.000
_cell.angle_alpha   90.00
_cell.angle_beta   90.00
_cell.angle_gamma   90.00
#
_symmetry.space_group_name_H-M   'P 1'
#
loop_
_entity.id
_entity.type
_entity.pdbx_description
1 polymer ?
#
loop_
_entity_poly.entity_id
_entity_poly.type
_entity_poly.pdbx_seq_one_letter_code
_entity_poly.pdbx_strand_id
1 'polypeptide(L)'
;MKYISIIIVTLLFLQCSEKNNQLNEKRITVDLEERTETSVFDLMDSITVVPLESSDSCLISTIHQIEKKNDTLYIYDMQQSSFFCYKTNGDFLFKISDKGSGPEEYQYIEHFSVSETGEIFLLEPWGNIYHYGNNGIFIQKIKLPNVLKSYNEIYVRRNSIVINSLSGDILYFSLPDGTYQSFHLYERMNIFFPLKRTSVYNDSIMNVSLFDNQIYKIGQDGLASSWAWDFKENNNSEKDIKRLTNEIEYKSGDNHNSVMTDYIGKGKPLRQFIYTSCESNRFKIALMEHDNNFLHVFHDKSNKMNRVFTRTKENTIFHTCTYSDNTFIYFNQPFVKGWRDLTCITKEVLGEKYNLYKNIIDDYDSNPVVILFHLKK
;
A
#
# COMPACT_ATOMS: atom_id res chain seq x y z
N MET A 1 -12.77 8.58 -56.96
CA MET A 1 -12.10 7.65 -56.01
C MET A 1 -10.85 8.21 -55.32
N LYS A 2 -10.12 9.19 -55.87
CA LYS A 2 -8.93 9.80 -55.22
C LYS A 2 -9.24 10.65 -53.98
N TYR A 3 -10.42 11.25 -53.88
CA TYR A 3 -10.78 12.12 -52.73
C TYR A 3 -11.26 11.36 -51.50
N ILE A 4 -11.77 10.14 -51.64
CA ILE A 4 -12.22 9.30 -50.53
C ILE A 4 -11.00 8.77 -49.72
N SER A 5 -9.90 8.46 -50.40
CA SER A 5 -8.67 8.00 -49.73
C SER A 5 -8.00 9.07 -48.87
N ILE A 6 -8.10 10.35 -49.24
CA ILE A 6 -7.53 11.47 -48.49
C ILE A 6 -8.34 11.74 -47.20
N ILE A 7 -9.67 11.60 -47.25
CA ILE A 7 -10.54 11.80 -46.08
C ILE A 7 -10.31 10.69 -45.03
N ILE A 8 -10.11 9.45 -45.45
CA ILE A 8 -9.84 8.32 -44.53
C ILE A 8 -8.49 8.47 -43.83
N VAL A 9 -7.45 8.95 -44.55
CA VAL A 9 -6.14 9.19 -43.96
C VAL A 9 -6.18 10.34 -42.96
N THR A 10 -6.93 11.41 -43.23
CA THR A 10 -7.07 12.55 -42.29
C THR A 10 -7.84 12.16 -41.03
N LEU A 11 -8.85 11.29 -41.14
CA LEU A 11 -9.59 10.77 -39.97
C LEU A 11 -8.72 9.86 -39.08
N LEU A 12 -7.79 9.09 -39.65
CA LEU A 12 -6.86 8.26 -38.88
C LEU A 12 -5.83 9.09 -38.11
N PHE A 13 -5.40 10.24 -38.66
CA PHE A 13 -4.50 11.15 -37.94
C PHE A 13 -5.21 11.90 -36.80
N LEU A 14 -6.49 12.21 -36.92
CA LEU A 14 -7.28 12.82 -35.85
C LEU A 14 -7.51 11.86 -34.69
N GLN A 15 -7.74 10.57 -34.93
CA GLN A 15 -7.88 9.55 -33.88
C GLN A 15 -6.56 9.29 -33.13
N CYS A 16 -5.41 9.37 -33.79
CA CYS A 16 -4.09 9.29 -33.12
C CYS A 16 -3.81 10.50 -32.23
N SER A 17 -4.26 11.70 -32.62
CA SER A 17 -4.10 12.94 -31.86
C SER A 17 -4.97 12.95 -30.59
N GLU A 18 -6.21 12.47 -30.65
CA GLU A 18 -7.10 12.38 -29.49
C GLU A 18 -6.63 11.34 -28.46
N LYS A 19 -6.10 10.18 -28.90
CA LYS A 19 -5.53 9.19 -27.99
C LYS A 19 -4.29 9.71 -27.26
N ASN A 20 -3.41 10.46 -27.92
CA ASN A 20 -2.24 11.06 -27.29
C ASN A 20 -2.62 12.20 -26.31
N ASN A 21 -3.63 12.99 -26.62
CA ASN A 21 -4.10 14.03 -25.69
C ASN A 21 -4.78 13.45 -24.45
N GLN A 22 -5.58 12.39 -24.56
CA GLN A 22 -6.18 11.72 -23.39
C GLN A 22 -5.14 11.04 -22.50
N LEU A 23 -4.02 10.56 -23.04
CA LEU A 23 -2.91 10.01 -22.26
C LEU A 23 -2.12 11.10 -21.53
N ASN A 24 -1.98 12.28 -22.11
CA ASN A 24 -1.28 13.39 -21.47
C ASN A 24 -2.08 14.02 -20.31
N GLU A 25 -3.41 14.05 -20.38
CA GLU A 25 -4.26 14.56 -19.29
C GLU A 25 -4.22 13.69 -18.02
N LYS A 26 -3.82 12.43 -18.14
CA LYS A 26 -3.71 11.48 -17.01
C LYS A 26 -2.33 11.42 -16.37
N ARG A 27 -1.33 12.16 -16.87
CA ARG A 27 0.02 12.19 -16.31
C ARG A 27 0.17 13.34 -15.32
N ILE A 28 0.86 13.06 -14.21
CA ILE A 28 1.20 14.06 -13.20
C ILE A 28 2.70 14.26 -13.27
N THR A 29 3.11 15.39 -13.84
CA THR A 29 4.52 15.73 -13.96
C THR A 29 5.03 16.32 -12.65
N VAL A 30 6.12 15.76 -12.13
CA VAL A 30 6.77 16.15 -10.88
C VAL A 30 8.27 16.29 -11.12
N ASP A 31 8.83 17.41 -10.67
CA ASP A 31 10.26 17.59 -10.61
C ASP A 31 10.79 17.07 -9.26
N LEU A 32 11.58 16.00 -9.29
CA LEU A 32 12.10 15.40 -8.07
C LEU A 32 13.24 16.22 -7.45
N GLU A 33 13.82 17.17 -8.18
CA GLU A 33 14.89 18.06 -7.67
C GLU A 33 14.31 19.31 -7.00
N GLU A 34 13.08 19.68 -7.33
CA GLU A 34 12.40 20.83 -6.73
C GLU A 34 11.84 20.46 -5.36
N ARG A 35 12.68 20.58 -4.33
CA ARG A 35 12.29 20.28 -2.93
C ARG A 35 11.40 21.37 -2.36
N THR A 36 10.38 20.95 -1.65
CA THR A 36 9.38 21.83 -1.03
C THR A 36 9.49 21.76 0.48
N GLU A 37 9.63 22.89 1.12
CA GLU A 37 9.53 22.99 2.57
C GLU A 37 8.07 22.78 2.96
N THR A 38 7.74 21.62 3.57
CA THR A 38 6.39 21.16 3.83
C THR A 38 6.20 20.90 5.33
N SER A 39 5.18 21.48 5.93
CA SER A 39 4.75 21.13 7.29
C SER A 39 3.82 19.90 7.28
N VAL A 40 3.85 19.09 8.33
CA VAL A 40 2.87 18.03 8.54
C VAL A 40 1.44 18.60 8.53
N PHE A 41 1.25 19.81 9.05
CA PHE A 41 -0.03 20.49 9.11
C PHE A 41 -0.50 21.05 7.76
N ASP A 42 0.36 21.11 6.74
CA ASP A 42 -0.06 21.39 5.36
C ASP A 42 -0.83 20.22 4.75
N LEU A 43 -0.51 19.00 5.20
CA LEU A 43 -1.01 17.74 4.66
C LEU A 43 -2.14 17.14 5.48
N MET A 44 -2.07 17.27 6.81
CA MET A 44 -2.97 16.62 7.75
C MET A 44 -4.03 17.60 8.25
N ASP A 45 -5.26 17.09 8.38
CA ASP A 45 -6.39 17.77 9.01
C ASP A 45 -6.31 17.66 10.54
N SER A 46 -5.96 16.44 11.00
CA SER A 46 -5.79 16.17 12.42
C SER A 46 -4.84 15.00 12.66
N ILE A 47 -4.30 14.92 13.88
CA ILE A 47 -3.45 13.83 14.35
C ILE A 47 -4.04 13.29 15.65
N THR A 48 -4.27 11.98 15.70
CA THR A 48 -4.86 11.30 16.85
C THR A 48 -3.87 10.33 17.44
N VAL A 49 -3.66 10.38 18.75
CA VAL A 49 -2.93 9.37 19.52
C VAL A 49 -3.96 8.40 20.09
N VAL A 50 -3.80 7.13 19.79
CA VAL A 50 -4.71 6.06 20.19
C VAL A 50 -3.96 5.09 21.12
N PRO A 51 -4.09 5.23 22.43
CA PRO A 51 -3.65 4.21 23.38
C PRO A 51 -4.61 3.01 23.26
N LEU A 52 -4.08 1.86 22.88
CA LEU A 52 -4.89 0.64 22.82
C LEU A 52 -5.10 0.10 24.23
N GLU A 53 -6.34 -0.27 24.52
CA GLU A 53 -6.67 -0.94 25.80
C GLU A 53 -5.75 -2.13 26.03
N SER A 54 -5.18 -2.24 27.25
CA SER A 54 -4.25 -3.28 27.66
C SER A 54 -4.87 -4.10 28.78
N SER A 55 -5.20 -5.34 28.48
CA SER A 55 -5.67 -6.34 29.44
C SER A 55 -5.19 -7.73 28.97
N ASP A 56 -5.19 -8.71 29.83
CA ASP A 56 -4.75 -10.07 29.50
C ASP A 56 -5.45 -10.67 28.26
N SER A 57 -6.67 -10.23 27.97
CA SER A 57 -7.46 -10.70 26.82
C SER A 57 -7.08 -10.03 25.51
N CYS A 58 -6.43 -8.88 25.54
CA CYS A 58 -6.17 -8.07 24.35
C CYS A 58 -4.74 -7.55 24.21
N LEU A 59 -3.77 -8.16 24.89
CA LEU A 59 -2.35 -7.84 24.72
C LEU A 59 -1.86 -8.25 23.32
N ILE A 60 -1.19 -7.32 22.65
CA ILE A 60 -0.58 -7.49 21.34
C ILE A 60 0.93 -7.66 21.52
N SER A 61 1.49 -8.72 20.95
CA SER A 61 2.93 -8.95 20.95
C SER A 61 3.63 -8.18 19.84
N THR A 62 3.10 -8.25 18.61
CA THR A 62 3.70 -7.62 17.45
C THR A 62 2.65 -7.28 16.39
N ILE A 63 2.53 -6.02 16.05
CA ILE A 63 1.68 -5.62 14.92
C ILE A 63 2.41 -5.99 13.62
N HIS A 64 1.84 -6.93 12.88
CA HIS A 64 2.32 -7.30 11.54
C HIS A 64 1.61 -6.50 10.45
N GLN A 65 0.29 -6.39 10.56
CA GLN A 65 -0.53 -5.60 9.66
C GLN A 65 -1.59 -4.85 10.45
N ILE A 66 -1.85 -3.61 10.05
CA ILE A 66 -2.92 -2.78 10.61
C ILE A 66 -3.69 -2.11 9.49
N GLU A 67 -5.01 -2.12 9.59
CA GLU A 67 -5.92 -1.36 8.72
C GLU A 67 -6.90 -0.55 9.59
N LYS A 68 -7.28 0.60 9.06
CA LYS A 68 -8.37 1.41 9.61
C LYS A 68 -9.55 1.37 8.65
N LYS A 69 -10.75 1.12 9.16
CA LYS A 69 -11.98 1.26 8.40
C LYS A 69 -13.02 1.93 9.28
N ASN A 70 -13.53 3.07 8.83
CA ASN A 70 -14.39 3.92 9.64
C ASN A 70 -13.77 4.19 11.03
N ASP A 71 -14.48 3.87 12.10
CA ASP A 71 -14.04 4.08 13.49
C ASP A 71 -13.42 2.82 14.13
N THR A 72 -12.92 1.88 13.30
CA THR A 72 -12.34 0.61 13.76
C THR A 72 -10.93 0.44 13.24
N LEU A 73 -10.04 -0.03 14.12
CA LEU A 73 -8.69 -0.50 13.83
C LEU A 73 -8.70 -2.02 13.82
N TYR A 74 -8.14 -2.60 12.79
CA TYR A 74 -8.01 -4.04 12.57
C TYR A 74 -6.53 -4.38 12.58
N ILE A 75 -6.11 -5.24 13.48
CA ILE A 75 -4.70 -5.53 13.77
C ILE A 75 -4.45 -7.02 13.72
N TYR A 76 -3.47 -7.44 12.92
CA TYR A 76 -2.98 -8.81 12.93
C TYR A 76 -1.64 -8.90 13.67
N ASP A 77 -1.62 -9.73 14.69
CA ASP A 77 -0.42 -10.14 15.44
C ASP A 77 0.04 -11.50 14.92
N MET A 78 1.13 -11.49 14.13
CA MET A 78 1.68 -12.72 13.55
C MET A 78 2.26 -13.65 14.63
N GLN A 79 2.85 -13.10 15.69
CA GLN A 79 3.49 -13.90 16.74
C GLN A 79 2.48 -14.72 17.52
N GLN A 80 1.33 -14.13 17.85
CA GLN A 80 0.22 -14.82 18.49
C GLN A 80 -0.69 -15.54 17.49
N SER A 81 -0.52 -15.30 16.18
CA SER A 81 -1.46 -15.71 15.14
C SER A 81 -2.90 -15.29 15.45
N SER A 82 -3.07 -14.08 15.92
CA SER A 82 -4.34 -13.55 16.42
C SER A 82 -4.68 -12.23 15.74
N PHE A 83 -5.97 -12.01 15.55
CA PHE A 83 -6.52 -10.81 14.95
C PHE A 83 -7.32 -10.04 15.98
N PHE A 84 -7.03 -8.75 16.13
CA PHE A 84 -7.63 -7.89 17.13
C PHE A 84 -8.39 -6.75 16.48
N CYS A 85 -9.53 -6.40 17.06
CA CYS A 85 -10.32 -5.25 16.67
C CYS A 85 -10.44 -4.27 17.84
N TYR A 86 -10.18 -3.00 17.54
CA TYR A 86 -10.31 -1.88 18.46
C TYR A 86 -11.10 -0.76 17.82
N LYS A 87 -11.76 0.06 18.60
CA LYS A 87 -12.22 1.36 18.13
C LYS A 87 -11.05 2.32 17.93
N THR A 88 -11.24 3.37 17.14
CA THR A 88 -10.23 4.43 16.96
C THR A 88 -10.00 5.29 18.20
N ASN A 89 -10.75 5.11 19.28
CA ASN A 89 -10.47 5.68 20.60
C ASN A 89 -9.63 4.75 21.50
N GLY A 90 -9.32 3.51 21.04
CA GLY A 90 -8.51 2.53 21.73
C GLY A 90 -9.27 1.45 22.49
N ASP A 91 -10.61 1.53 22.60
CA ASP A 91 -11.41 0.50 23.26
C ASP A 91 -11.33 -0.84 22.50
N PHE A 92 -11.06 -1.92 23.21
CA PHE A 92 -11.08 -3.26 22.66
C PHE A 92 -12.49 -3.71 22.28
N LEU A 93 -12.65 -4.35 21.13
CA LEU A 93 -13.93 -4.88 20.66
C LEU A 93 -13.99 -6.41 20.73
N PHE A 94 -13.08 -7.08 20.03
CA PHE A 94 -13.01 -8.55 20.04
C PHE A 94 -11.67 -9.04 19.47
N LYS A 95 -11.40 -10.33 19.67
CA LYS A 95 -10.24 -11.06 19.16
C LYS A 95 -10.71 -12.29 18.39
N ILE A 96 -10.07 -12.59 17.26
CA ILE A 96 -10.15 -13.86 16.54
C ILE A 96 -8.81 -14.58 16.78
N SER A 97 -8.86 -15.81 17.31
CA SER A 97 -7.68 -16.62 17.60
C SER A 97 -7.90 -18.11 17.25
N ASP A 98 -8.60 -18.35 16.15
CA ASP A 98 -9.03 -19.66 15.69
C ASP A 98 -7.90 -20.39 14.94
N LYS A 99 -6.70 -20.41 15.54
CA LYS A 99 -5.56 -21.16 15.00
C LYS A 99 -5.64 -22.62 15.38
N GLY A 100 -5.67 -23.50 14.37
CA GLY A 100 -5.73 -24.94 14.59
C GLY A 100 -5.81 -25.76 13.30
N SER A 101 -6.33 -26.98 13.40
CA SER A 101 -6.48 -27.92 12.27
C SER A 101 -7.92 -28.27 11.96
N GLY A 102 -8.89 -27.65 12.64
CA GLY A 102 -10.31 -27.82 12.38
C GLY A 102 -10.77 -27.18 11.07
N PRO A 103 -12.01 -27.46 10.63
CA PRO A 103 -12.52 -26.98 9.35
C PRO A 103 -12.70 -25.46 9.29
N GLU A 104 -12.88 -24.81 10.43
CA GLU A 104 -13.05 -23.37 10.60
C GLU A 104 -11.78 -22.67 11.11
N GLU A 105 -10.71 -23.47 11.35
CA GLU A 105 -9.47 -23.00 11.93
C GLU A 105 -8.41 -22.77 10.84
N TYR A 106 -7.65 -21.66 10.98
CA TYR A 106 -6.52 -21.34 10.11
C TYR A 106 -5.21 -21.82 10.74
N GLN A 107 -4.22 -22.15 9.90
CA GLN A 107 -2.89 -22.51 10.36
C GLN A 107 -1.92 -21.31 10.37
N TYR A 108 -2.01 -20.49 9.35
CA TYR A 108 -1.16 -19.32 9.16
C TYR A 108 -1.89 -18.26 8.35
N ILE A 109 -1.81 -17.02 8.74
CA ILE A 109 -2.36 -15.88 8.00
C ILE A 109 -1.21 -15.09 7.39
N GLU A 110 -1.25 -14.95 6.07
CA GLU A 110 -0.30 -14.17 5.28
C GLU A 110 -0.70 -12.68 5.23
N HIS A 111 -1.97 -12.44 5.01
CA HIS A 111 -2.52 -11.09 4.86
C HIS A 111 -4.00 -11.07 5.19
N PHE A 112 -4.53 -9.89 5.52
CA PHE A 112 -5.97 -9.72 5.67
C PHE A 112 -6.49 -8.51 4.91
N SER A 113 -7.78 -8.45 4.70
CA SER A 113 -8.49 -7.27 4.22
C SER A 113 -9.84 -7.14 4.88
N VAL A 114 -10.30 -5.90 5.02
CA VAL A 114 -11.60 -5.58 5.61
C VAL A 114 -12.51 -4.98 4.53
N SER A 115 -13.73 -5.51 4.44
CA SER A 115 -14.76 -4.99 3.54
C SER A 115 -15.28 -3.62 4.00
N GLU A 116 -16.12 -2.98 3.18
CA GLU A 116 -16.76 -1.71 3.54
C GLU A 116 -17.75 -1.84 4.69
N THR A 117 -18.30 -3.03 4.88
CA THR A 117 -19.23 -3.37 5.96
C THR A 117 -18.53 -3.84 7.24
N GLY A 118 -17.17 -3.91 7.22
CA GLY A 118 -16.38 -4.34 8.36
C GLY A 118 -16.17 -5.85 8.45
N GLU A 119 -16.59 -6.61 7.44
CA GLU A 119 -16.33 -8.05 7.39
C GLU A 119 -14.85 -8.33 7.13
N ILE A 120 -14.32 -9.38 7.74
CA ILE A 120 -12.89 -9.66 7.82
C ILE A 120 -12.57 -10.88 6.96
N PHE A 121 -11.56 -10.75 6.12
CA PHE A 121 -11.09 -11.81 5.23
C PHE A 121 -9.63 -12.10 5.52
N LEU A 122 -9.34 -13.23 6.15
CA LEU A 122 -7.99 -13.68 6.49
C LEU A 122 -7.48 -14.65 5.42
N LEU A 123 -6.37 -14.34 4.77
CA LEU A 123 -5.79 -15.09 3.66
C LEU A 123 -4.68 -16.02 4.16
N GLU A 124 -4.77 -17.32 3.85
CA GLU A 124 -3.64 -18.25 3.94
C GLU A 124 -2.82 -18.24 2.63
N PRO A 125 -1.49 -18.45 2.69
CA PRO A 125 -0.62 -18.45 1.50
C PRO A 125 -0.93 -19.58 0.50
N TRP A 126 -1.75 -20.56 0.89
CA TRP A 126 -2.17 -21.69 0.05
C TRP A 126 -3.52 -21.47 -0.66
N GLY A 127 -4.08 -20.25 -0.58
CA GLY A 127 -5.31 -19.89 -1.27
C GLY A 127 -6.59 -20.26 -0.53
N ASN A 128 -6.57 -20.38 0.79
CA ASN A 128 -7.76 -20.40 1.62
C ASN A 128 -8.01 -19.01 2.19
N ILE A 129 -9.27 -18.60 2.26
CA ILE A 129 -9.71 -17.39 2.92
C ILE A 129 -10.70 -17.76 4.00
N TYR A 130 -10.49 -17.27 5.21
CA TYR A 130 -11.43 -17.37 6.33
C TYR A 130 -12.19 -16.06 6.43
N HIS A 131 -13.49 -16.13 6.22
CA HIS A 131 -14.38 -14.98 6.21
C HIS A 131 -15.15 -14.90 7.53
N TYR A 132 -15.02 -13.78 8.19
CA TYR A 132 -15.68 -13.44 9.46
C TYR A 132 -16.57 -12.23 9.28
N GLY A 133 -17.65 -12.19 10.07
CA GLY A 133 -18.49 -10.99 10.18
C GLY A 133 -17.77 -9.84 10.89
N ASN A 134 -18.38 -8.67 10.86
CA ASN A 134 -17.88 -7.47 11.54
C ASN A 134 -17.89 -7.56 13.09
N ASN A 135 -18.43 -8.63 13.62
CA ASN A 135 -18.45 -8.99 15.04
C ASN A 135 -17.45 -10.12 15.39
N GLY A 136 -16.61 -10.54 14.43
CA GLY A 136 -15.61 -11.60 14.61
C GLY A 136 -16.16 -13.02 14.60
N ILE A 137 -17.43 -13.23 14.21
CA ILE A 137 -18.02 -14.56 14.10
C ILE A 137 -17.67 -15.15 12.73
N PHE A 138 -17.17 -16.39 12.70
CA PHE A 138 -16.88 -17.14 11.48
C PHE A 138 -18.13 -17.30 10.61
N ILE A 139 -18.02 -17.05 9.32
CA ILE A 139 -19.09 -17.19 8.34
C ILE A 139 -18.81 -18.39 7.43
N GLN A 140 -17.63 -18.41 6.79
CA GLN A 140 -17.29 -19.46 5.83
C GLN A 140 -15.79 -19.51 5.53
N LYS A 141 -15.37 -20.64 4.98
CA LYS A 141 -14.06 -20.82 4.34
C LYS A 141 -14.24 -20.79 2.83
N ILE A 142 -13.51 -19.90 2.15
CA ILE A 142 -13.51 -19.78 0.69
C ILE A 142 -12.20 -20.37 0.18
N LYS A 143 -12.29 -21.31 -0.76
CA LYS A 143 -11.13 -21.87 -1.43
C LYS A 143 -10.95 -21.19 -2.78
N LEU A 144 -9.82 -20.50 -2.95
CA LEU A 144 -9.45 -19.87 -4.22
C LEU A 144 -9.01 -20.91 -5.26
N PRO A 145 -9.17 -20.62 -6.57
CA PRO A 145 -8.65 -21.48 -7.63
C PRO A 145 -7.12 -21.57 -7.56
N ASN A 146 -6.56 -22.72 -7.82
CA ASN A 146 -5.11 -22.97 -7.79
C ASN A 146 -4.45 -22.50 -9.10
N VAL A 147 -4.41 -21.19 -9.31
CA VAL A 147 -3.88 -20.55 -10.51
C VAL A 147 -2.67 -19.65 -10.25
N LEU A 148 -2.41 -19.31 -9.00
CA LEU A 148 -1.24 -18.55 -8.57
C LEU A 148 -0.21 -19.45 -7.91
N LYS A 149 1.08 -19.09 -8.03
CA LYS A 149 2.17 -19.80 -7.33
C LYS A 149 2.16 -19.54 -5.82
N SER A 150 1.68 -18.37 -5.41
CA SER A 150 1.54 -17.95 -4.02
C SER A 150 0.42 -16.93 -3.90
N TYR A 151 -0.18 -16.84 -2.72
CA TYR A 151 -1.26 -15.92 -2.39
C TYR A 151 -0.77 -15.04 -1.26
N ASN A 152 -0.37 -13.79 -1.57
CA ASN A 152 0.39 -12.98 -0.61
C ASN A 152 -0.39 -11.78 -0.08
N GLU A 153 -1.17 -11.10 -0.90
CA GLU A 153 -1.97 -9.98 -0.47
C GLU A 153 -3.42 -10.16 -0.91
N ILE A 154 -4.35 -9.80 -0.06
CA ILE A 154 -5.79 -9.80 -0.34
C ILE A 154 -6.35 -8.39 -0.22
N TYR A 155 -7.22 -8.03 -1.15
CA TYR A 155 -8.01 -6.80 -1.14
C TYR A 155 -9.45 -7.12 -1.47
N VAL A 156 -10.37 -6.74 -0.60
CA VAL A 156 -11.80 -7.01 -0.75
C VAL A 156 -12.54 -5.71 -1.03
N ARG A 157 -13.36 -5.70 -2.07
CA ARG A 157 -14.25 -4.58 -2.40
C ARG A 157 -15.57 -5.08 -2.97
N ARG A 158 -16.68 -4.64 -2.35
CA ARG A 158 -18.02 -5.09 -2.72
C ARG A 158 -18.08 -6.64 -2.79
N ASN A 159 -18.34 -7.16 -3.96
CA ASN A 159 -18.49 -8.60 -4.21
C ASN A 159 -17.24 -9.20 -4.87
N SER A 160 -16.09 -8.58 -4.78
CA SER A 160 -14.86 -9.05 -5.41
C SER A 160 -13.68 -9.10 -4.46
N ILE A 161 -12.82 -10.07 -4.72
CA ILE A 161 -11.54 -10.24 -4.06
C ILE A 161 -10.44 -10.09 -5.11
N VAL A 162 -9.42 -9.32 -4.79
CA VAL A 162 -8.20 -9.25 -5.58
C VAL A 162 -7.06 -9.82 -4.75
N ILE A 163 -6.34 -10.76 -5.32
CA ILE A 163 -5.16 -11.38 -4.70
C ILE A 163 -3.94 -11.01 -5.54
N ASN A 164 -2.89 -10.56 -4.88
CA ASN A 164 -1.59 -10.37 -5.48
C ASN A 164 -0.66 -11.52 -5.08
N SER A 165 0.13 -11.97 -6.05
CA SER A 165 1.24 -12.88 -5.84
C SER A 165 2.57 -12.12 -5.87
N LEU A 166 3.56 -12.60 -5.14
CA LEU A 166 4.93 -12.09 -5.20
C LEU A 166 5.55 -12.18 -6.61
N SER A 167 5.05 -13.10 -7.45
CA SER A 167 5.48 -13.22 -8.85
C SER A 167 4.90 -12.13 -9.78
N GLY A 168 4.09 -11.21 -9.26
CA GLY A 168 3.42 -10.16 -10.06
C GLY A 168 2.13 -10.60 -10.72
N ASP A 169 1.65 -11.80 -10.40
CA ASP A 169 0.35 -12.28 -10.85
C ASP A 169 -0.77 -11.70 -9.97
N ILE A 170 -1.87 -11.34 -10.61
CA ILE A 170 -3.09 -10.88 -9.94
C ILE A 170 -4.22 -11.86 -10.26
N LEU A 171 -4.95 -12.25 -9.23
CA LEU A 171 -6.21 -12.96 -9.35
C LEU A 171 -7.36 -12.03 -8.97
N TYR A 172 -8.29 -11.82 -9.89
CA TYR A 172 -9.60 -11.25 -9.60
C TYR A 172 -10.60 -12.40 -9.40
N PHE A 173 -11.30 -12.40 -8.28
CA PHE A 173 -12.26 -13.42 -7.91
C PHE A 173 -13.60 -12.78 -7.53
N SER A 174 -14.68 -13.23 -8.13
CA SER A 174 -16.05 -12.77 -7.86
C SER A 174 -16.68 -13.63 -6.76
N LEU A 175 -17.11 -13.00 -5.67
CA LEU A 175 -17.70 -13.69 -4.52
C LEU A 175 -19.07 -14.32 -4.82
N PRO A 176 -19.99 -13.68 -5.58
CA PRO A 176 -21.33 -14.20 -5.79
C PRO A 176 -21.40 -15.51 -6.59
N ASP A 177 -20.52 -15.68 -7.56
CA ASP A 177 -20.57 -16.77 -8.51
C ASP A 177 -19.29 -17.60 -8.62
N GLY A 178 -18.25 -17.22 -7.88
CA GLY A 178 -16.96 -17.92 -7.88
C GLY A 178 -16.17 -17.80 -9.19
N THR A 179 -16.61 -16.96 -10.12
CA THR A 179 -15.86 -16.74 -11.36
C THR A 179 -14.56 -15.99 -11.08
N TYR A 180 -13.54 -16.26 -11.88
CA TYR A 180 -12.24 -15.65 -11.70
C TYR A 180 -11.51 -15.37 -13.00
N GLN A 181 -10.57 -14.42 -12.94
CA GLN A 181 -9.59 -14.14 -13.99
C GLN A 181 -8.23 -13.90 -13.36
N SER A 182 -7.19 -14.31 -14.03
CA SER A 182 -5.80 -14.05 -13.62
C SER A 182 -5.08 -13.22 -14.68
N PHE A 183 -4.29 -12.27 -14.20
CA PHE A 183 -3.54 -11.34 -15.04
C PHE A 183 -2.08 -11.33 -14.64
N HIS A 184 -1.18 -11.08 -15.60
CA HIS A 184 0.20 -10.74 -15.32
C HIS A 184 0.41 -9.24 -15.41
N LEU A 185 1.03 -8.65 -14.38
CA LEU A 185 1.43 -7.23 -14.40
C LEU A 185 2.74 -7.00 -15.15
N TYR A 186 3.59 -8.02 -15.22
CA TYR A 186 4.95 -7.87 -15.78
C TYR A 186 5.35 -9.14 -16.52
N GLU A 187 6.20 -9.00 -17.55
CA GLU A 187 7.02 -10.11 -17.99
C GLU A 187 7.84 -10.63 -16.80
N ARG A 188 7.83 -11.94 -16.59
CA ARG A 188 8.36 -12.63 -15.42
C ARG A 188 9.74 -12.11 -15.05
N MET A 189 9.81 -11.29 -14.04
CA MET A 189 11.05 -10.99 -13.35
C MET A 189 11.08 -11.86 -12.11
N ASN A 190 12.12 -12.71 -11.96
CA ASN A 190 12.35 -13.49 -10.76
C ASN A 190 12.84 -12.59 -9.60
N ILE A 191 12.20 -11.44 -9.41
CA ILE A 191 12.60 -10.45 -8.42
C ILE A 191 11.56 -10.46 -7.33
N PHE A 192 12.00 -10.82 -6.14
CA PHE A 192 11.21 -10.73 -4.93
C PHE A 192 11.22 -9.28 -4.43
N PHE A 193 10.11 -8.59 -4.51
CA PHE A 193 9.95 -7.28 -3.90
C PHE A 193 8.83 -7.33 -2.86
N PRO A 194 9.16 -7.33 -1.56
CA PRO A 194 8.17 -7.22 -0.49
C PRO A 194 7.65 -5.77 -0.41
N LEU A 195 6.82 -5.36 -1.37
CA LEU A 195 6.34 -3.99 -1.47
C LEU A 195 4.83 -3.94 -1.52
N LYS A 196 4.26 -3.09 -0.69
CA LYS A 196 2.83 -2.80 -0.69
C LYS A 196 2.48 -1.88 -1.87
N ARG A 197 2.24 -2.50 -3.04
CA ARG A 197 1.96 -1.78 -4.30
C ARG A 197 0.51 -1.51 -4.56
N THR A 198 -0.33 -2.18 -3.83
CA THR A 198 -1.76 -2.07 -4.00
C THR A 198 -2.32 -1.15 -2.94
N SER A 199 -3.13 -0.25 -3.36
CA SER A 199 -3.87 0.66 -2.52
C SER A 199 -5.33 0.66 -2.91
N VAL A 200 -6.16 1.13 -2.01
CA VAL A 200 -7.58 1.25 -2.23
C VAL A 200 -7.97 2.71 -2.19
N TYR A 201 -8.71 3.15 -3.20
CA TYR A 201 -9.28 4.48 -3.24
C TYR A 201 -10.69 4.44 -3.81
N ASN A 202 -11.64 5.00 -3.06
CA ASN A 202 -13.06 4.82 -3.31
C ASN A 202 -13.31 3.33 -3.57
N ASP A 203 -14.17 2.85 -4.26
CA ASP A 203 -14.43 1.43 -4.49
C ASP A 203 -13.45 0.76 -5.47
N SER A 204 -12.27 1.33 -5.68
CA SER A 204 -11.30 0.83 -6.65
C SER A 204 -10.05 0.31 -5.98
N ILE A 205 -9.59 -0.86 -6.45
CA ILE A 205 -8.28 -1.40 -6.11
C ILE A 205 -7.30 -0.92 -7.18
N MET A 206 -6.27 -0.23 -6.72
CA MET A 206 -5.28 0.41 -7.57
C MET A 206 -3.93 -0.26 -7.34
N ASN A 207 -3.20 -0.51 -8.42
CA ASN A 207 -1.85 -1.06 -8.35
C ASN A 207 -0.87 -0.14 -9.10
N VAL A 208 0.28 0.13 -8.48
CA VAL A 208 1.37 0.86 -9.12
C VAL A 208 2.27 -0.09 -9.88
N SER A 209 2.51 0.19 -11.14
CA SER A 209 3.49 -0.53 -11.95
C SER A 209 4.90 -0.29 -11.42
N LEU A 210 5.75 -1.32 -11.52
CA LEU A 210 7.12 -1.28 -11.03
C LEU A 210 7.99 -0.24 -11.72
N PHE A 211 7.77 -0.03 -13.01
CA PHE A 211 8.81 0.56 -13.85
C PHE A 211 8.33 1.75 -14.69
N ASP A 212 7.07 1.75 -15.11
CA ASP A 212 6.52 2.80 -15.97
C ASP A 212 5.74 3.88 -15.18
N ASN A 213 5.74 3.79 -13.85
CA ASN A 213 5.03 4.70 -12.94
C ASN A 213 3.52 4.78 -13.19
N GLN A 214 2.97 3.83 -13.94
CA GLN A 214 1.57 3.76 -14.27
C GLN A 214 0.77 3.19 -13.10
N ILE A 215 -0.36 3.83 -12.82
CA ILE A 215 -1.33 3.34 -11.84
C ILE A 215 -2.46 2.65 -12.61
N TYR A 216 -2.65 1.37 -12.32
CA TYR A 216 -3.71 0.56 -12.89
C TYR A 216 -4.85 0.40 -11.90
N LYS A 217 -6.08 0.47 -12.41
CA LYS A 217 -7.27 0.02 -11.70
C LYS A 217 -7.50 -1.45 -12.05
N ILE A 218 -7.68 -2.28 -11.03
CA ILE A 218 -7.96 -3.71 -11.19
C ILE A 218 -9.47 -3.92 -11.23
N GLY A 219 -9.95 -4.62 -12.23
CA GLY A 219 -11.36 -4.96 -12.42
C GLY A 219 -11.55 -6.34 -13.04
N GLN A 220 -12.81 -6.73 -13.22
CA GLN A 220 -13.17 -8.01 -13.80
C GLN A 220 -12.62 -8.19 -15.23
N ASP A 221 -12.62 -7.11 -16.01
CA ASP A 221 -12.15 -7.14 -17.41
C ASP A 221 -10.62 -6.95 -17.53
N GLY A 222 -9.90 -6.95 -16.43
CA GLY A 222 -8.45 -6.79 -16.38
C GLY A 222 -7.97 -5.48 -15.79
N LEU A 223 -6.81 -5.03 -16.28
CA LEU A 223 -6.12 -3.85 -15.84
C LEU A 223 -6.49 -2.66 -16.73
N ALA A 224 -7.09 -1.64 -16.15
CA ALA A 224 -7.36 -0.38 -16.84
C ALA A 224 -6.37 0.69 -16.37
N SER A 225 -5.68 1.35 -17.32
CA SER A 225 -4.84 2.51 -17.01
C SER A 225 -5.69 3.62 -16.39
N SER A 226 -5.27 4.09 -15.22
CA SER A 226 -5.94 5.15 -14.48
C SER A 226 -5.23 6.49 -14.68
N TRP A 227 -3.99 6.58 -14.22
CA TRP A 227 -3.12 7.75 -14.35
C TRP A 227 -1.65 7.33 -14.13
N ALA A 228 -0.69 8.24 -14.36
CA ALA A 228 0.72 7.94 -14.18
C ALA A 228 1.46 9.09 -13.52
N TRP A 229 2.54 8.75 -12.80
CA TRP A 229 3.56 9.71 -12.44
C TRP A 229 4.52 9.94 -13.62
N ASP A 230 4.91 11.18 -13.82
CA ASP A 230 5.95 11.57 -14.77
C ASP A 230 7.02 12.38 -14.05
N PHE A 231 8.16 11.74 -13.80
CA PHE A 231 9.31 12.33 -13.12
C PHE A 231 10.34 12.89 -14.11
N LYS A 232 9.90 13.27 -15.29
CA LYS A 232 10.74 13.86 -16.36
C LYS A 232 11.91 12.92 -16.72
N GLU A 233 13.13 13.47 -16.70
CA GLU A 233 14.39 12.73 -16.95
C GLU A 233 14.67 11.63 -15.92
N ASN A 234 13.98 11.63 -14.78
CA ASN A 234 14.12 10.61 -13.73
C ASN A 234 13.19 9.41 -13.92
N ASN A 235 12.39 9.37 -14.99
CA ASN A 235 11.67 8.16 -15.35
C ASN A 235 12.64 7.04 -15.74
N ASN A 236 12.36 5.81 -15.28
CA ASN A 236 13.12 4.65 -15.70
C ASN A 236 12.77 4.29 -17.16
N SER A 237 13.79 3.97 -17.96
CA SER A 237 13.62 3.52 -19.34
C SER A 237 13.63 1.99 -19.43
N GLU A 238 13.18 1.43 -20.55
CA GLU A 238 13.30 -0.02 -20.81
C GLU A 238 14.75 -0.52 -20.71
N LYS A 239 15.73 0.33 -21.06
CA LYS A 239 17.15 0.00 -20.93
C LYS A 239 17.56 -0.13 -19.46
N ASP A 240 17.05 0.75 -18.60
CA ASP A 240 17.32 0.72 -17.16
C ASP A 240 16.74 -0.55 -16.54
N ILE A 241 15.54 -0.95 -16.96
CA ILE A 241 14.87 -2.16 -16.50
C ILE A 241 15.64 -3.42 -16.95
N LYS A 242 16.05 -3.49 -18.21
CA LYS A 242 16.89 -4.60 -18.72
C LYS A 242 18.21 -4.71 -17.95
N ARG A 243 18.83 -3.57 -17.65
CA ARG A 243 20.06 -3.52 -16.84
C ARG A 243 19.82 -4.07 -15.44
N LEU A 244 18.73 -3.69 -14.78
CA LEU A 244 18.34 -4.20 -13.47
C LEU A 244 18.17 -5.73 -13.51
N THR A 245 17.44 -6.26 -14.49
CA THR A 245 17.21 -7.70 -14.66
C THR A 245 18.52 -8.46 -14.76
N ASN A 246 19.43 -7.99 -15.63
CA ASN A 246 20.74 -8.62 -15.81
C ASN A 246 21.60 -8.58 -14.53
N GLU A 247 21.60 -7.48 -13.79
CA GLU A 247 22.35 -7.36 -12.54
C GLU A 247 21.80 -8.27 -11.43
N ILE A 248 20.48 -8.43 -11.36
CA ILE A 248 19.85 -9.32 -10.39
C ILE A 248 20.12 -10.79 -10.74
N GLU A 249 19.99 -11.18 -12.01
CA GLU A 249 20.31 -12.53 -12.46
C GLU A 249 21.78 -12.89 -12.17
N TYR A 250 22.68 -11.95 -12.42
CA TYR A 250 24.11 -12.13 -12.12
C TYR A 250 24.36 -12.32 -10.61
N LYS A 251 23.79 -11.46 -9.75
CA LYS A 251 23.98 -11.52 -8.29
C LYS A 251 23.27 -12.70 -7.63
N SER A 252 22.15 -13.18 -8.17
CA SER A 252 21.43 -14.33 -7.64
C SER A 252 22.26 -15.63 -7.73
N GLY A 253 23.23 -15.70 -8.66
CA GLY A 253 24.22 -16.78 -8.73
C GLY A 253 25.22 -16.81 -7.59
N ASP A 254 25.45 -15.69 -6.89
CA ASP A 254 26.49 -15.52 -5.87
C ASP A 254 25.95 -15.52 -4.42
N ASN A 255 24.70 -15.93 -4.17
CA ASN A 255 24.07 -15.95 -2.84
C ASN A 255 24.09 -14.59 -2.09
N HIS A 256 24.08 -13.47 -2.79
CA HIS A 256 24.04 -12.14 -2.17
C HIS A 256 22.61 -11.68 -1.94
N ASN A 257 22.25 -11.43 -0.68
CA ASN A 257 21.01 -10.73 -0.27
C ASN A 257 21.13 -9.24 -0.63
N SER A 258 20.95 -8.89 -1.91
CA SER A 258 20.91 -7.49 -2.34
C SER A 258 19.58 -6.87 -1.95
N VAL A 259 19.62 -5.70 -1.28
CA VAL A 259 18.42 -4.89 -1.00
C VAL A 259 18.14 -3.95 -2.18
N MET A 260 16.87 -3.59 -2.37
CA MET A 260 16.45 -2.73 -3.50
C MET A 260 17.23 -1.43 -3.62
N THR A 261 17.58 -0.83 -2.49
CA THR A 261 18.39 0.40 -2.42
C THR A 261 19.75 0.29 -3.13
N ASP A 262 20.27 -0.93 -3.31
CA ASP A 262 21.52 -1.16 -4.05
C ASP A 262 21.37 -0.88 -5.55
N TYR A 263 20.15 -0.87 -6.07
CA TYR A 263 19.85 -0.71 -7.49
C TYR A 263 19.31 0.67 -7.87
N ILE A 264 19.12 1.57 -6.90
CA ILE A 264 18.48 2.88 -7.12
C ILE A 264 19.51 4.00 -6.91
N GLY A 265 19.63 4.93 -7.87
CA GLY A 265 20.45 6.14 -7.76
C GLY A 265 21.39 6.37 -8.93
N LYS A 266 22.23 7.40 -8.81
CA LYS A 266 23.18 7.80 -9.86
C LYS A 266 24.16 6.67 -10.21
N GLY A 267 24.19 6.29 -11.49
CA GLY A 267 25.07 5.22 -11.97
C GLY A 267 24.53 3.81 -11.74
N LYS A 268 23.42 3.67 -11.02
CA LYS A 268 22.72 2.39 -10.77
C LYS A 268 21.69 2.09 -11.88
N PRO A 269 21.12 0.87 -11.92
CA PRO A 269 20.13 0.51 -12.93
C PRO A 269 18.88 1.40 -12.93
N LEU A 270 18.36 1.70 -11.76
CA LEU A 270 17.15 2.52 -11.63
C LEU A 270 17.50 3.94 -11.15
N ARG A 271 16.81 4.94 -11.68
CA ARG A 271 16.91 6.33 -11.24
C ARG A 271 16.05 6.61 -10.03
N GLN A 272 14.90 5.97 -9.98
CA GLN A 272 13.92 6.11 -8.91
C GLN A 272 13.11 4.82 -8.75
N PHE A 273 12.45 4.66 -7.61
CA PHE A 273 11.61 3.54 -7.33
C PHE A 273 10.46 3.92 -6.37
N ILE A 274 9.22 3.67 -6.80
CA ILE A 274 8.03 3.91 -5.97
C ILE A 274 7.77 2.69 -5.11
N TYR A 275 7.89 2.86 -3.79
CA TYR A 275 7.54 1.83 -2.82
C TYR A 275 6.04 1.70 -2.63
N THR A 276 5.35 2.84 -2.53
CA THR A 276 3.91 2.91 -2.32
C THR A 276 3.35 4.08 -3.11
N SER A 277 2.25 3.84 -3.80
CA SER A 277 1.43 4.93 -4.34
C SER A 277 0.00 4.75 -3.86
N CYS A 278 -0.56 5.81 -3.33
CA CYS A 278 -1.93 5.83 -2.84
C CYS A 278 -2.65 7.13 -3.24
N GLU A 279 -3.96 7.08 -3.18
CA GLU A 279 -4.80 8.23 -3.48
C GLU A 279 -5.76 8.47 -2.31
N SER A 280 -5.87 9.74 -1.90
CA SER A 280 -6.83 10.24 -0.92
C SER A 280 -7.85 11.15 -1.59
N ASN A 281 -8.79 11.67 -0.82
CA ASN A 281 -9.77 12.64 -1.35
C ASN A 281 -9.07 13.87 -1.98
N ARG A 282 -8.02 14.37 -1.34
CA ARG A 282 -7.29 15.57 -1.78
C ARG A 282 -6.01 15.26 -2.53
N PHE A 283 -5.26 14.25 -2.11
CA PHE A 283 -3.90 14.02 -2.60
C PHE A 283 -3.77 12.73 -3.43
N LYS A 284 -2.88 12.77 -4.43
CA LYS A 284 -2.20 11.60 -4.95
C LYS A 284 -0.79 11.59 -4.38
N ILE A 285 -0.36 10.43 -3.91
CA ILE A 285 0.83 10.31 -3.07
C ILE A 285 1.74 9.23 -3.63
N ALA A 286 3.06 9.50 -3.69
CA ALA A 286 4.08 8.49 -3.87
C ALA A 286 5.11 8.57 -2.75
N LEU A 287 5.40 7.43 -2.15
CA LEU A 287 6.51 7.22 -1.24
C LEU A 287 7.57 6.46 -2.02
N MET A 288 8.73 7.07 -2.22
CA MET A 288 9.68 6.59 -3.22
C MET A 288 11.13 6.83 -2.80
N GLU A 289 12.05 6.20 -3.51
CA GLU A 289 13.48 6.47 -3.41
C GLU A 289 14.00 7.08 -4.72
N HIS A 290 14.84 8.10 -4.57
CA HIS A 290 15.58 8.73 -5.64
C HIS A 290 16.92 9.24 -5.10
N ASP A 291 18.02 8.92 -5.79
CA ASP A 291 19.39 9.31 -5.41
C ASP A 291 19.74 9.07 -3.94
N ASN A 292 19.45 7.84 -3.44
CA ASN A 292 19.64 7.39 -2.06
C ASN A 292 18.85 8.20 -1.00
N ASN A 293 17.83 8.95 -1.43
CA ASN A 293 16.92 9.65 -0.54
C ASN A 293 15.52 9.06 -0.62
N PHE A 294 14.90 8.83 0.54
CA PHE A 294 13.48 8.58 0.61
C PHE A 294 12.70 9.88 0.43
N LEU A 295 11.84 9.91 -0.58
CA LEU A 295 11.05 11.06 -0.94
C LEU A 295 9.57 10.82 -0.70
N HIS A 296 8.91 11.88 -0.27
CA HIS A 296 7.48 12.00 -0.20
C HIS A 296 7.02 12.94 -1.32
N VAL A 297 6.20 12.44 -2.22
CA VAL A 297 5.60 13.21 -3.31
C VAL A 297 4.11 13.31 -3.06
N PHE A 298 3.60 14.52 -2.89
CA PHE A 298 2.18 14.81 -2.70
C PHE A 298 1.70 15.73 -3.82
N HIS A 299 0.79 15.24 -4.65
CA HIS A 299 0.10 16.05 -5.63
C HIS A 299 -1.26 16.45 -5.09
N ASP A 300 -1.48 17.73 -4.85
CA ASP A 300 -2.76 18.28 -4.39
C ASP A 300 -3.72 18.42 -5.59
N LYS A 301 -4.79 17.64 -5.58
CA LYS A 301 -5.78 17.60 -6.66
C LYS A 301 -6.57 18.90 -6.78
N SER A 302 -6.65 19.72 -5.71
CA SER A 302 -7.43 20.94 -5.66
C SER A 302 -6.76 22.11 -6.39
N ASN A 303 -5.45 22.26 -6.23
CA ASN A 303 -4.67 23.36 -6.80
C ASN A 303 -3.59 22.92 -7.79
N LYS A 304 -3.46 21.60 -8.03
CA LYS A 304 -2.47 20.98 -8.93
C LYS A 304 -1.01 21.18 -8.52
N MET A 305 -0.75 21.56 -7.28
CA MET A 305 0.60 21.74 -6.76
C MET A 305 1.23 20.43 -6.33
N ASN A 306 2.51 20.27 -6.61
CA ASN A 306 3.32 19.19 -6.11
C ASN A 306 4.12 19.63 -4.89
N ARG A 307 4.27 18.72 -3.92
CA ARG A 307 5.20 18.86 -2.79
C ARG A 307 6.13 17.68 -2.81
N VAL A 308 7.44 17.96 -2.83
CA VAL A 308 8.50 16.95 -2.82
C VAL A 308 9.42 17.22 -1.64
N PHE A 309 9.50 16.29 -0.71
CA PHE A 309 10.31 16.48 0.50
C PHE A 309 10.83 15.14 1.04
N THR A 310 11.91 15.18 1.80
CA THR A 310 12.45 14.03 2.54
C THR A 310 11.83 13.90 3.93
N ARG A 311 11.59 15.03 4.59
CA ARG A 311 10.99 15.18 5.91
C ARG A 311 10.16 16.44 5.95
N THR A 312 9.13 16.47 6.81
CA THR A 312 8.40 17.70 7.09
C THR A 312 9.23 18.66 7.95
N LYS A 313 8.77 19.89 8.13
CA LYS A 313 9.38 20.88 9.05
C LYS A 313 9.54 20.35 10.47
N GLU A 314 8.54 19.55 10.91
CA GLU A 314 8.51 18.92 12.23
C GLU A 314 9.29 17.59 12.26
N ASN A 315 10.09 17.32 11.22
CA ASN A 315 10.96 16.15 11.06
C ASN A 315 10.20 14.80 10.89
N THR A 316 8.92 14.82 10.53
CA THR A 316 8.10 13.63 10.32
C THR A 316 8.34 13.01 8.95
N ILE A 317 8.30 11.68 8.87
CA ILE A 317 8.36 10.87 7.65
C ILE A 317 7.17 9.90 7.63
N PHE A 318 6.71 9.48 6.41
CA PHE A 318 5.53 8.64 6.25
C PHE A 318 5.80 7.26 5.63
N HIS A 319 7.02 6.97 5.17
CA HIS A 319 7.30 5.66 4.53
C HIS A 319 7.34 4.48 5.50
N THR A 320 7.34 4.73 6.81
CA THR A 320 7.15 3.70 7.84
C THR A 320 5.68 3.54 8.23
N CYS A 321 4.78 4.35 7.67
CA CYS A 321 3.35 4.31 7.97
C CYS A 321 2.61 3.40 6.99
N THR A 322 1.57 2.74 7.49
CA THR A 322 0.56 2.10 6.63
C THR A 322 -0.47 3.14 6.20
N TYR A 323 -0.87 3.12 4.93
CA TYR A 323 -1.99 3.94 4.45
C TYR A 323 -3.27 3.12 4.41
N SER A 324 -4.33 3.61 5.03
CA SER A 324 -5.66 3.03 5.01
C SER A 324 -6.72 4.11 5.28
N ASP A 325 -7.83 4.10 4.53
CA ASP A 325 -9.00 4.96 4.74
C ASP A 325 -8.64 6.45 4.95
N ASN A 326 -7.94 7.05 3.99
CA ASN A 326 -7.52 8.46 4.00
C ASN A 326 -6.65 8.85 5.22
N THR A 327 -5.94 7.87 5.79
CA THR A 327 -5.16 8.03 7.02
C THR A 327 -3.81 7.32 6.88
N PHE A 328 -2.72 7.99 7.26
CA PHE A 328 -1.48 7.29 7.55
C PHE A 328 -1.49 6.81 8.99
N ILE A 329 -1.18 5.54 9.17
CA ILE A 329 -1.17 4.86 10.47
C ILE A 329 0.26 4.54 10.83
N TYR A 330 0.73 5.11 11.90
CA TYR A 330 1.98 4.75 12.54
C TYR A 330 1.69 4.02 13.86
N PHE A 331 2.53 3.06 14.21
CA PHE A 331 2.48 2.43 15.52
C PHE A 331 3.89 2.25 16.06
N ASN A 332 4.04 2.40 17.35
CA ASN A 332 5.29 2.13 18.05
C ASN A 332 5.13 0.88 18.90
N GLN A 333 6.08 -0.04 18.78
CA GLN A 333 6.11 -1.28 19.55
C GLN A 333 7.09 -1.15 20.70
N PRO A 334 6.62 -1.08 21.97
CA PRO A 334 7.48 -0.84 23.13
C PRO A 334 8.49 -1.95 23.39
N PHE A 335 8.24 -3.18 22.90
CA PHE A 335 9.07 -4.36 23.20
C PHE A 335 10.34 -4.50 22.33
N VAL A 336 10.51 -3.70 21.29
CA VAL A 336 11.69 -3.80 20.43
C VAL A 336 12.76 -2.83 20.90
N LYS A 337 13.58 -3.30 21.86
CA LYS A 337 14.72 -2.55 22.39
C LYS A 337 15.65 -2.14 21.24
N GLY A 338 15.78 -0.84 20.98
CA GLY A 338 16.62 -0.31 19.90
C GLY A 338 15.89 0.08 18.61
N TRP A 339 14.58 -0.09 18.53
CA TRP A 339 13.79 0.53 17.47
C TRP A 339 13.86 2.05 17.62
N ARG A 340 14.53 2.70 16.69
CA ARG A 340 14.46 4.16 16.62
C ARG A 340 13.09 4.53 16.06
N ASP A 341 12.45 5.50 16.67
CA ASP A 341 11.26 6.14 16.10
C ASP A 341 11.65 6.79 14.74
N LEU A 342 11.42 6.02 13.67
CA LEU A 342 11.78 6.46 12.33
C LEU A 342 10.84 7.55 11.82
N THR A 343 9.64 7.68 12.37
CA THR A 343 8.70 8.75 12.00
C THR A 343 9.04 10.08 12.64
N CYS A 344 9.92 10.08 13.63
CA CYS A 344 10.31 11.28 14.38
C CYS A 344 9.09 11.99 14.97
N ILE A 345 8.32 11.27 15.79
CA ILE A 345 7.17 11.83 16.51
C ILE A 345 7.66 12.79 17.58
N THR A 346 7.37 14.06 17.39
CA THR A 346 7.87 15.14 18.24
C THR A 346 6.73 15.82 19.01
N LYS A 347 7.10 16.62 20.03
CA LYS A 347 6.14 17.46 20.74
C LYS A 347 5.48 18.48 19.81
N GLU A 348 6.19 18.93 18.77
CA GLU A 348 5.65 19.87 17.76
C GLU A 348 4.51 19.23 16.97
N VAL A 349 4.63 17.92 16.66
CA VAL A 349 3.62 17.16 15.95
C VAL A 349 2.40 16.84 16.81
N LEU A 350 2.62 16.40 18.04
CA LEU A 350 1.54 15.90 18.92
C LEU A 350 0.98 16.97 19.88
N GLY A 351 1.69 18.07 20.10
CA GLY A 351 1.28 19.11 21.06
C GLY A 351 1.13 18.54 22.48
N GLU A 352 -0.02 18.79 23.09
CA GLU A 352 -0.35 18.31 24.44
C GLU A 352 -0.44 16.78 24.54
N LYS A 353 -0.73 16.10 23.44
CA LYS A 353 -0.82 14.62 23.36
C LYS A 353 0.55 13.94 23.45
N TYR A 354 1.64 14.68 23.33
CA TYR A 354 3.00 14.14 23.39
C TYR A 354 3.31 13.44 24.72
N ASN A 355 2.84 13.99 25.84
CA ASN A 355 3.06 13.38 27.14
C ASN A 355 2.31 12.04 27.28
N LEU A 356 1.09 11.95 26.74
CA LEU A 356 0.34 10.68 26.68
C LEU A 356 1.10 9.65 25.85
N TYR A 357 1.53 10.02 24.65
CA TYR A 357 2.33 9.17 23.77
C TYR A 357 3.58 8.65 24.50
N LYS A 358 4.36 9.56 25.10
CA LYS A 358 5.60 9.23 25.78
C LYS A 358 5.40 8.27 26.96
N ASN A 359 4.37 8.49 27.77
CA ASN A 359 4.08 7.62 28.92
C ASN A 359 3.79 6.18 28.47
N ILE A 360 3.08 6.00 27.34
CA ILE A 360 2.74 4.66 26.83
C ILE A 360 3.97 3.96 26.27
N ILE A 361 4.82 4.64 25.49
CA ILE A 361 6.01 4.01 24.91
C ILE A 361 7.07 3.66 25.93
N ASP A 362 7.06 4.30 27.11
CA ASP A 362 7.95 4.01 28.22
C ASP A 362 7.40 2.87 29.13
N ASP A 363 6.14 2.46 28.93
CA ASP A 363 5.48 1.37 29.64
C ASP A 363 5.53 0.07 28.81
N TYR A 364 6.43 -0.84 29.20
CA TYR A 364 6.65 -2.10 28.50
C TYR A 364 5.53 -3.14 28.68
N ASP A 365 4.62 -2.92 29.60
CA ASP A 365 3.47 -3.79 29.87
C ASP A 365 2.21 -3.34 29.11
N SER A 366 2.29 -2.20 28.44
CA SER A 366 1.19 -1.65 27.65
C SER A 366 1.20 -2.15 26.20
N ASN A 367 0.03 -2.13 25.58
CA ASN A 367 -0.12 -2.34 24.15
C ASN A 367 0.59 -1.22 23.33
N PRO A 368 0.95 -1.50 22.07
CA PRO A 368 1.45 -0.47 21.16
C PRO A 368 0.53 0.75 21.10
N VAL A 369 1.13 1.93 21.02
CA VAL A 369 0.38 3.15 20.74
C VAL A 369 0.27 3.35 19.24
N VAL A 370 -0.94 3.66 18.78
CA VAL A 370 -1.21 3.96 17.36
C VAL A 370 -1.37 5.45 17.17
N ILE A 371 -0.78 5.99 16.10
CA ILE A 371 -0.93 7.39 15.71
C ILE A 371 -1.59 7.44 14.34
N LEU A 372 -2.69 8.16 14.27
CA LEU A 372 -3.47 8.35 13.05
C LEU A 372 -3.24 9.77 12.52
N PHE A 373 -2.62 9.86 11.34
CA PHE A 373 -2.46 11.11 10.60
C PHE A 373 -3.57 11.20 9.55
N HIS A 374 -4.63 11.94 9.86
CA HIS A 374 -5.78 12.11 8.97
C HIS A 374 -5.46 13.13 7.89
N LEU A 375 -5.45 12.70 6.64
CA LEU A 375 -5.20 13.58 5.50
C LEU A 375 -6.33 14.61 5.31
N LYS A 376 -5.96 15.81 4.89
CA LYS A 376 -6.92 16.84 4.48
C LYS A 376 -7.85 16.31 3.39
N LYS A 377 -9.10 16.76 3.45
CA LYS A 377 -10.16 16.43 2.50
C LYS A 377 -10.23 17.44 1.36
#